data_9507d7f5fde2cc33bdd6c5df091c0396
#
_entry.id   9507d7f5fde2cc33bdd6c5df091c0396
#
_cell.length_a   1.000
_cell.length_b   1.000
_cell.length_c   1.000
_cell.angle_alpha   90.00
_cell.angle_beta   90.00
_cell.angle_gamma   90.00
#
_symmetry.space_group_name_H-M   'P 1'
#
loop_
_entity.id
_entity.type
_entity.pdbx_description
1 polymer ?
#
loop_
_entity_poly.entity_id
_entity_poly.type
_entity_poly.pdbx_seq_one_letter_code
_entity_poly.pdbx_strand_id
1 'polypeptide(L)'
;MVRVINADPEMGTSLTEGEAKEFMTNRTILHLGTVDSKGEPSVTPVGYYFDSDSNKIYIPTHKNSKKVRNLSNNKIVSFCIDDPNPPYKGVRGKGEVSIHEEIDYNRLIAEKLLMRSLGSIEHPTSKWLLGEIEKGNEVILEISPRYYSTWNYGKAK
;
A
#
# COMPACT_ATOMS: atom_id res chain seq x y z
N MET A 1 15.12 9.33 -1.39
CA MET A 1 13.96 10.15 -1.82
C MET A 1 13.25 9.45 -2.95
N VAL A 2 11.93 9.37 -2.91
CA VAL A 2 11.14 8.76 -3.99
C VAL A 2 10.70 9.86 -4.95
N ARG A 3 11.01 9.70 -6.23
CA ARG A 3 10.70 10.71 -7.24
C ARG A 3 9.19 10.74 -7.55
N VAL A 4 8.64 11.95 -7.64
CA VAL A 4 7.26 12.18 -8.08
C VAL A 4 7.26 12.59 -9.55
N ILE A 5 6.42 11.94 -10.36
CA ILE A 5 6.26 12.25 -11.78
C ILE A 5 4.78 12.51 -12.11
N ASN A 6 4.54 13.30 -13.14
CA ASN A 6 3.19 13.55 -13.64
C ASN A 6 2.73 12.35 -14.48
N ALA A 7 1.62 11.72 -14.06
CA ALA A 7 1.08 10.55 -14.75
C ALA A 7 0.43 10.90 -16.08
N ASP A 8 -0.11 12.11 -16.21
CA ASP A 8 -0.83 12.56 -17.40
C ASP A 8 -0.56 14.06 -17.64
N PRO A 9 0.56 14.37 -18.31
CA PRO A 9 0.95 15.76 -18.57
C PRO A 9 -0.05 16.56 -19.41
N GLU A 10 -0.86 15.89 -20.22
CA GLU A 10 -1.79 16.56 -21.14
C GLU A 10 -3.12 16.92 -20.47
N MET A 11 -3.59 16.08 -19.55
CA MET A 11 -4.94 16.15 -19.00
C MET A 11 -5.02 16.81 -17.62
N GLY A 12 -3.93 16.85 -16.88
CA GLY A 12 -3.95 17.36 -15.51
C GLY A 12 -2.56 17.69 -15.00
N THR A 13 -2.52 18.11 -13.74
CA THR A 13 -1.26 18.39 -13.05
C THR A 13 -0.98 17.33 -11.99
N SER A 14 0.30 17.09 -11.76
CA SER A 14 0.73 16.16 -10.73
C SER A 14 0.54 16.74 -9.33
N LEU A 15 0.57 15.86 -8.34
CA LEU A 15 0.74 16.24 -6.95
C LEU A 15 2.20 16.61 -6.71
N THR A 16 2.44 17.54 -5.80
CA THR A 16 3.79 17.74 -5.27
C THR A 16 4.17 16.56 -4.37
N GLU A 17 5.43 16.44 -4.00
CA GLU A 17 5.87 15.38 -3.09
C GLU A 17 5.10 15.42 -1.76
N GLY A 18 4.95 16.62 -1.18
CA GLY A 18 4.19 16.79 0.07
C GLY A 18 2.73 16.41 -0.09
N GLU A 19 2.08 16.83 -1.18
CA GLU A 19 0.69 16.48 -1.47
C GLU A 19 0.51 14.97 -1.67
N ALA A 20 1.46 14.32 -2.35
CA ALA A 20 1.41 12.87 -2.56
C ALA A 20 1.52 12.12 -1.23
N LYS A 21 2.44 12.52 -0.36
CA LYS A 21 2.60 11.92 0.98
C LYS A 21 1.36 12.12 1.84
N GLU A 22 0.80 13.32 1.84
CA GLU A 22 -0.44 13.61 2.56
C GLU A 22 -1.60 12.76 2.03
N PHE A 23 -1.75 12.67 0.71
CA PHE A 23 -2.78 11.86 0.08
C PHE A 23 -2.66 10.39 0.50
N MET A 24 -1.46 9.80 0.41
CA MET A 24 -1.23 8.40 0.77
C MET A 24 -1.45 8.15 2.27
N THR A 25 -1.12 9.12 3.11
CA THR A 25 -1.34 9.03 4.56
C THR A 25 -2.83 9.00 4.91
N ASN A 26 -3.65 9.73 4.19
CA ASN A 26 -5.07 9.94 4.51
C ASN A 26 -6.02 8.95 3.82
N ARG A 27 -5.53 8.05 2.99
CA ARG A 27 -6.33 7.00 2.36
C ARG A 27 -6.10 5.67 3.08
N THR A 28 -7.02 4.72 2.88
CA THR A 28 -7.00 3.45 3.60
C THR A 28 -6.91 2.22 2.69
N ILE A 29 -7.20 2.36 1.41
CA ILE A 29 -7.21 1.25 0.46
C ILE A 29 -6.18 1.48 -0.64
N LEU A 30 -5.42 0.45 -0.92
CA LEU A 30 -4.43 0.38 -2.00
C LEU A 30 -4.78 -0.79 -2.89
N HIS A 31 -4.70 -0.59 -4.20
CA HIS A 31 -4.84 -1.66 -5.18
C HIS A 31 -3.45 -2.21 -5.48
N LEU A 32 -3.21 -3.46 -5.12
CA LEU A 32 -1.91 -4.11 -5.25
C LEU A 32 -1.90 -5.03 -6.46
N GLY A 33 -0.97 -4.78 -7.37
CA GLY A 33 -0.72 -5.62 -8.53
C GLY A 33 0.48 -6.54 -8.32
N THR A 34 0.28 -7.84 -8.50
CA THR A 34 1.33 -8.86 -8.43
C THR A 34 1.31 -9.70 -9.72
N VAL A 35 2.35 -10.47 -9.95
CA VAL A 35 2.48 -11.32 -11.14
C VAL A 35 2.74 -12.75 -10.70
N ASP A 36 2.03 -13.72 -11.29
CA ASP A 36 2.22 -15.11 -10.99
C ASP A 36 3.42 -15.72 -11.75
N SER A 37 3.67 -17.01 -11.56
CA SER A 37 4.79 -17.73 -12.19
C SER A 37 4.67 -17.82 -13.72
N LYS A 38 3.48 -17.59 -14.26
CA LYS A 38 3.21 -17.58 -15.71
C LYS A 38 3.28 -16.20 -16.33
N GLY A 39 3.55 -15.17 -15.51
CA GLY A 39 3.55 -13.78 -15.98
C GLY A 39 2.16 -13.15 -16.04
N GLU A 40 1.14 -13.80 -15.49
CA GLU A 40 -0.21 -13.26 -15.46
C GLU A 40 -0.40 -12.31 -14.28
N PRO A 41 -0.92 -11.06 -14.50
CA PRO A 41 -1.10 -10.09 -13.44
C PRO A 41 -2.36 -10.37 -12.63
N SER A 42 -2.31 -10.00 -11.35
CA SER A 42 -3.45 -10.02 -10.43
C SER A 42 -3.52 -8.68 -9.70
N VAL A 43 -4.74 -8.18 -9.46
CA VAL A 43 -4.97 -6.94 -8.71
C VAL A 43 -5.90 -7.23 -7.53
N THR A 44 -5.54 -6.73 -6.36
CA THR A 44 -6.33 -6.94 -5.13
C THR A 44 -6.39 -5.63 -4.34
N PRO A 45 -7.58 -5.21 -3.86
CA PRO A 45 -7.67 -4.12 -2.90
C PRO A 45 -7.20 -4.60 -1.52
N VAL A 46 -6.39 -3.79 -0.84
CA VAL A 46 -5.83 -4.12 0.48
C VAL A 46 -5.81 -2.89 1.37
N GLY A 47 -5.92 -3.10 2.68
CA GLY A 47 -5.60 -2.07 3.66
C GLY A 47 -4.10 -1.88 3.74
N TYR A 48 -3.65 -0.69 4.08
CA TYR A 48 -2.23 -0.40 4.16
C TYR A 48 -1.92 0.67 5.22
N TYR A 49 -0.67 0.69 5.64
CA TYR A 49 -0.07 1.76 6.42
C TYR A 49 1.08 2.36 5.62
N PHE A 50 1.08 3.69 5.48
CA PHE A 50 2.17 4.42 4.83
C PHE A 50 2.97 5.18 5.87
N ASP A 51 4.29 4.94 5.89
CA ASP A 51 5.23 5.72 6.68
C ASP A 51 5.87 6.79 5.79
N SER A 52 5.44 8.04 5.97
CA SER A 52 5.90 9.16 5.15
C SER A 52 7.38 9.51 5.37
N ASP A 53 7.95 9.15 6.51
CA ASP A 53 9.36 9.44 6.81
C ASP A 53 10.28 8.51 6.04
N SER A 54 9.94 7.22 5.97
CA SER A 54 10.73 6.21 5.26
C SER A 54 10.27 5.96 3.82
N ASN A 55 9.11 6.49 3.42
CA ASN A 55 8.44 6.18 2.15
C ASN A 55 8.17 4.68 1.97
N LYS A 56 7.84 3.98 3.06
CA LYS A 56 7.50 2.56 3.02
C LYS A 56 6.00 2.36 3.14
N ILE A 57 5.49 1.36 2.41
CA ILE A 57 4.09 0.98 2.47
C ILE A 57 4.01 -0.43 3.05
N TYR A 58 3.17 -0.63 4.06
CA TYR A 58 3.03 -1.89 4.78
C TYR A 58 1.64 -2.46 4.61
N ILE A 59 1.55 -3.74 4.26
CA ILE A 59 0.29 -4.43 3.98
C ILE A 59 0.24 -5.75 4.74
N PRO A 60 -0.66 -5.91 5.72
CA PRO A 60 -0.89 -7.21 6.35
C PRO A 60 -1.67 -8.12 5.40
N THR A 61 -1.28 -9.38 5.34
CA THR A 61 -1.98 -10.37 4.53
C THR A 61 -1.72 -11.78 5.05
N HIS A 62 -2.64 -12.70 4.78
CA HIS A 62 -2.48 -14.10 5.15
C HIS A 62 -1.25 -14.70 4.45
N LYS A 63 -0.44 -15.44 5.20
CA LYS A 63 0.82 -16.04 4.69
C LYS A 63 0.64 -16.96 3.48
N ASN A 64 -0.55 -17.55 3.33
CA ASN A 64 -0.87 -18.48 2.25
C ASN A 64 -1.70 -17.85 1.14
N SER A 65 -1.83 -16.51 1.12
CA SER A 65 -2.57 -15.81 0.09
C SER A 65 -1.89 -15.93 -1.28
N LYS A 66 -2.67 -15.74 -2.35
CA LYS A 66 -2.13 -15.73 -3.72
C LYS A 66 -1.05 -14.64 -3.89
N LYS A 67 -1.24 -13.49 -3.24
CA LYS A 67 -0.25 -12.38 -3.25
C LYS A 67 1.11 -12.86 -2.75
N VAL A 68 1.14 -13.55 -1.62
CA VAL A 68 2.39 -14.04 -1.03
C VAL A 68 3.03 -15.09 -1.94
N ARG A 69 2.24 -15.99 -2.50
CA ARG A 69 2.76 -16.98 -3.47
C ARG A 69 3.37 -16.30 -4.70
N ASN A 70 2.70 -15.30 -5.24
CA ASN A 70 3.21 -14.53 -6.38
C ASN A 70 4.52 -13.83 -6.02
N LEU A 71 4.59 -13.22 -4.85
CA LEU A 71 5.77 -12.49 -4.38
C LEU A 71 6.95 -13.39 -4.04
N SER A 72 6.71 -14.68 -3.78
CA SER A 72 7.79 -15.64 -3.59
C SER A 72 8.59 -15.86 -4.88
N ASN A 73 7.98 -15.65 -6.05
CA ASN A 73 8.62 -15.78 -7.35
C ASN A 73 9.05 -14.42 -7.94
N ASN A 74 8.28 -13.37 -7.71
CA ASN A 74 8.58 -12.04 -8.24
C ASN A 74 8.23 -10.98 -7.19
N LYS A 75 9.25 -10.33 -6.66
CA LYS A 75 9.14 -9.31 -5.60
C LYS A 75 8.68 -7.94 -6.10
N ILE A 76 8.51 -7.77 -7.40
CA ILE A 76 8.11 -6.49 -7.98
C ILE A 76 6.60 -6.39 -7.99
N VAL A 77 6.10 -5.24 -7.54
CA VAL A 77 4.66 -4.93 -7.49
C VAL A 77 4.37 -3.62 -8.20
N SER A 78 3.13 -3.48 -8.63
CA SER A 78 2.54 -2.19 -8.95
C SER A 78 1.48 -1.88 -7.90
N PHE A 79 1.29 -0.60 -7.58
CA PHE A 79 0.26 -0.19 -6.64
C PHE A 79 -0.42 1.08 -7.13
N CYS A 80 -1.67 1.26 -6.68
CA CYS A 80 -2.47 2.44 -6.98
C CYS A 80 -3.32 2.80 -5.76
N ILE A 81 -3.27 4.07 -5.36
CA ILE A 81 -4.10 4.65 -4.32
C ILE A 81 -4.82 5.83 -4.97
N ASP A 82 -6.14 5.78 -5.02
CA ASP A 82 -6.91 6.78 -5.75
C ASP A 82 -8.11 7.31 -4.95
N ASP A 83 -8.63 8.44 -5.39
CA ASP A 83 -9.91 8.98 -4.93
C ASP A 83 -10.96 8.63 -5.99
N PRO A 84 -12.01 7.86 -5.65
CA PRO A 84 -13.06 7.51 -6.59
C PRO A 84 -14.02 8.67 -6.90
N ASN A 85 -13.92 9.79 -6.19
CA ASN A 85 -14.79 10.94 -6.34
C ASN A 85 -14.15 12.01 -7.23
N PRO A 86 -14.90 12.60 -8.19
CA PRO A 86 -14.35 13.69 -8.99
C PRO A 86 -14.17 14.97 -8.16
N PRO A 87 -13.16 15.80 -8.48
CA PRO A 87 -12.17 15.59 -9.52
C PRO A 87 -11.17 14.49 -9.11
N TYR A 88 -10.90 13.57 -10.03
CA TYR A 88 -10.08 12.40 -9.74
C TYR A 88 -8.64 12.76 -9.46
N LYS A 89 -8.06 12.13 -8.46
CA LYS A 89 -6.64 12.25 -8.11
C LYS A 89 -6.13 10.95 -7.54
N GLY A 90 -4.83 10.76 -7.57
CA GLY A 90 -4.23 9.56 -7.02
C GLY A 90 -2.73 9.48 -7.20
N VAL A 91 -2.20 8.40 -6.66
CA VAL A 91 -0.80 8.02 -6.71
C VAL A 91 -0.70 6.56 -7.12
N ARG A 92 0.14 6.28 -8.10
CA ARG A 92 0.49 4.89 -8.44
C ARG A 92 2.01 4.78 -8.55
N GLY A 93 2.51 3.57 -8.47
CA GLY A 93 3.94 3.35 -8.60
C GLY A 93 4.28 1.89 -8.73
N LYS A 94 5.57 1.64 -8.77
CA LYS A 94 6.16 0.31 -8.69
C LYS A 94 7.12 0.26 -7.53
N GLY A 95 7.32 -0.92 -6.99
CA GLY A 95 8.24 -1.10 -5.89
C GLY A 95 8.66 -2.55 -5.74
N GLU A 96 9.58 -2.76 -4.83
CA GLU A 96 10.05 -4.07 -4.45
C GLU A 96 9.51 -4.41 -3.06
N VAL A 97 9.14 -5.66 -2.85
CA VAL A 97 8.53 -6.13 -1.60
C VAL A 97 9.50 -6.96 -0.79
N SER A 98 9.57 -6.68 0.52
CA SER A 98 10.12 -7.57 1.54
C SER A 98 8.97 -8.18 2.32
N ILE A 99 9.02 -9.49 2.57
CA ILE A 99 8.00 -10.18 3.34
C ILE A 99 8.52 -10.37 4.77
N HIS A 100 7.82 -9.80 5.76
CA HIS A 100 8.18 -9.91 7.16
C HIS A 100 7.33 -10.98 7.86
N GLU A 101 7.99 -11.94 8.49
CA GLU A 101 7.34 -13.04 9.21
C GLU A 101 7.52 -12.95 10.73
N GLU A 102 8.32 -12.01 11.21
CA GLU A 102 8.61 -11.85 12.64
C GLU A 102 7.40 -11.26 13.38
N ILE A 103 6.91 -11.98 14.38
CA ILE A 103 5.65 -11.66 15.07
C ILE A 103 5.70 -10.30 15.76
N ASP A 104 6.76 -9.99 16.50
CA ASP A 104 6.83 -8.73 17.26
C ASP A 104 6.89 -7.52 16.34
N TYR A 105 7.65 -7.61 15.25
CA TYR A 105 7.71 -6.56 14.25
C TYR A 105 6.35 -6.38 13.57
N ASN A 106 5.72 -7.47 13.16
CA ASN A 106 4.43 -7.45 12.47
C ASN A 106 3.32 -6.89 13.34
N ARG A 107 3.33 -7.23 14.64
CA ARG A 107 2.38 -6.67 15.61
C ARG A 107 2.50 -5.15 15.68
N LEU A 108 3.72 -4.64 15.78
CA LEU A 108 3.97 -3.20 15.89
C LEU A 108 3.43 -2.44 14.68
N ILE A 109 3.68 -2.94 13.48
CA ILE A 109 3.20 -2.34 12.24
C ILE A 109 1.67 -2.43 12.15
N ALA A 110 1.10 -3.58 12.48
CA ALA A 110 -0.35 -3.77 12.45
C ALA A 110 -1.08 -2.84 13.43
N GLU A 111 -0.53 -2.62 14.62
CA GLU A 111 -1.10 -1.67 15.59
C GLU A 111 -1.15 -0.25 15.01
N LYS A 112 -0.09 0.20 14.34
CA LYS A 112 -0.07 1.51 13.68
C LYS A 112 -1.15 1.62 12.60
N LEU A 113 -1.29 0.60 11.78
CA LEU A 113 -2.32 0.54 10.74
C LEU A 113 -3.72 0.61 11.35
N LEU A 114 -3.98 -0.20 12.38
CA LEU A 114 -5.29 -0.30 13.02
C LEU A 114 -5.68 0.97 13.75
N MET A 115 -4.74 1.60 14.44
CA MET A 115 -4.98 2.90 15.08
C MET A 115 -5.35 3.97 14.07
N ARG A 116 -4.72 3.97 12.91
CA ARG A 116 -5.02 4.93 11.86
C ARG A 116 -6.36 4.66 11.18
N SER A 117 -6.66 3.40 10.86
CA SER A 117 -7.85 3.03 10.08
C SER A 117 -9.12 2.90 10.93
N LEU A 118 -9.00 2.41 12.16
CA LEU A 118 -10.14 2.13 13.04
C LEU A 118 -10.12 2.95 14.33
N GLY A 119 -9.02 3.64 14.62
CA GLY A 119 -8.86 4.45 15.82
C GLY A 119 -8.72 3.66 17.11
N SER A 120 -8.67 2.32 17.07
CA SER A 120 -8.62 1.49 18.27
C SER A 120 -8.08 0.10 17.98
N ILE A 121 -7.24 -0.42 18.86
CA ILE A 121 -6.82 -1.83 18.85
C ILE A 121 -7.84 -2.74 19.53
N GLU A 122 -8.85 -2.16 20.18
CA GLU A 122 -9.93 -2.90 20.84
C GLU A 122 -11.10 -3.24 19.92
N HIS A 123 -11.14 -2.69 18.72
CA HIS A 123 -12.15 -3.01 17.71
C HIS A 123 -12.08 -4.51 17.37
N PRO A 124 -13.22 -5.21 17.14
CA PRO A 124 -13.21 -6.63 16.80
C PRO A 124 -12.30 -7.01 15.64
N THR A 125 -12.27 -6.19 14.60
CA THR A 125 -11.36 -6.39 13.45
C THR A 125 -9.90 -6.29 13.86
N SER A 126 -9.57 -5.35 14.76
CA SER A 126 -8.21 -5.19 15.29
C SER A 126 -7.79 -6.41 16.09
N LYS A 127 -8.65 -6.89 16.97
CA LYS A 127 -8.38 -8.08 17.78
C LYS A 127 -8.20 -9.32 16.92
N TRP A 128 -9.00 -9.45 15.87
CA TRP A 128 -8.87 -10.56 14.93
C TRP A 128 -7.50 -10.52 14.22
N LEU A 129 -7.13 -9.38 13.63
CA LEU A 129 -5.87 -9.25 12.90
C LEU A 129 -4.65 -9.50 13.82
N LEU A 130 -4.65 -8.87 15.01
CA LEU A 130 -3.57 -9.05 15.97
C LEU A 130 -3.48 -10.50 16.43
N GLY A 131 -4.62 -11.17 16.61
CA GLY A 131 -4.66 -12.59 16.93
C GLY A 131 -4.07 -13.47 15.83
N GLU A 132 -4.34 -13.17 14.57
CA GLU A 132 -3.78 -13.90 13.44
C GLU A 132 -2.26 -13.68 13.32
N ILE A 133 -1.78 -12.49 13.63
CA ILE A 133 -0.33 -12.21 13.68
C ILE A 133 0.34 -13.02 14.80
N GLU A 134 -0.26 -13.07 15.97
CA GLU A 134 0.27 -13.86 17.10
C GLU A 134 0.38 -15.35 16.78
N LYS A 135 -0.55 -15.87 16.00
CA LYS A 135 -0.54 -17.27 15.55
C LYS A 135 0.47 -17.50 14.41
N GLY A 136 1.07 -16.44 13.83
CA GLY A 136 1.94 -16.54 12.68
C GLY A 136 1.21 -16.80 11.37
N ASN A 137 -0.10 -16.54 11.29
CA ASN A 137 -0.91 -16.72 10.09
C ASN A 137 -0.87 -15.52 9.16
N GLU A 138 -0.62 -14.31 9.69
CA GLU A 138 -0.48 -13.08 8.94
C GLU A 138 0.99 -12.68 8.83
N VAL A 139 1.37 -12.19 7.65
CA VAL A 139 2.67 -11.58 7.37
C VAL A 139 2.46 -10.12 6.99
N ILE A 140 3.53 -9.33 7.03
CA ILE A 140 3.53 -7.95 6.58
C ILE A 140 4.36 -7.84 5.31
N LEU A 141 3.75 -7.30 4.27
CA LEU A 141 4.45 -6.93 3.04
C LEU A 141 4.94 -5.50 3.18
N GLU A 142 6.24 -5.28 3.02
CA GLU A 142 6.83 -3.95 3.00
C GLU A 142 7.19 -3.60 1.56
N ILE A 143 6.55 -2.58 1.01
CA ILE A 143 6.87 -2.08 -0.34
C ILE A 143 7.85 -0.94 -0.21
N SER A 144 8.95 -1.02 -0.97
CA SER A 144 9.89 0.08 -1.19
C SER A 144 9.59 0.70 -2.55
N PRO A 145 8.86 1.83 -2.62
CA PRO A 145 8.50 2.44 -3.89
C PRO A 145 9.72 2.95 -4.65
N ARG A 146 9.73 2.77 -5.96
CA ARG A 146 10.77 3.32 -6.85
C ARG A 146 10.45 4.75 -7.27
N TYR A 147 9.14 5.03 -7.46
CA TYR A 147 8.64 6.34 -7.86
C TYR A 147 7.15 6.44 -7.55
N TYR A 148 6.64 7.65 -7.52
CA TYR A 148 5.22 7.96 -7.46
C TYR A 148 4.80 8.66 -8.75
N SER A 149 3.91 8.03 -9.52
CA SER A 149 3.27 8.63 -10.68
C SER A 149 1.92 9.18 -10.23
N THR A 150 1.73 10.49 -10.33
CA THR A 150 0.58 11.17 -9.68
C THR A 150 -0.25 11.95 -10.69
N TRP A 151 -1.53 12.12 -10.36
CA TRP A 151 -2.46 12.93 -11.12
C TRP A 151 -3.40 13.68 -10.17
N ASN A 152 -3.88 14.83 -10.62
CA ASN A 152 -4.90 15.59 -9.91
C ASN A 152 -5.67 16.44 -10.94
N TYR A 153 -6.79 15.92 -11.39
CA TYR A 153 -7.63 16.61 -12.39
C TYR A 153 -8.35 17.83 -11.82
N GLY A 154 -8.36 18.00 -10.50
CA GLY A 154 -8.83 19.25 -9.88
C GLY A 154 -7.93 20.45 -10.15
N LYS A 155 -6.67 20.22 -10.57
CA LYS A 155 -5.73 21.25 -11.00
C LYS A 155 -5.69 21.42 -12.54
N ALA A 156 -6.46 20.65 -13.28
CA ALA A 156 -6.51 20.75 -14.76
C ALA A 156 -7.02 22.13 -15.16
N LYS A 157 -6.45 22.67 -16.23
CA LYS A 157 -6.84 23.96 -16.79
C LYS A 157 -8.05 23.82 -17.70
#